data_5e941b8d7d58b2c42719140e590f6574
#
_entry.id   5e941b8d7d58b2c42719140e590f6574
#
_cell.length_a   1.000
_cell.length_b   1.000
_cell.length_c   1.000
_cell.angle_alpha   90.00
_cell.angle_beta   90.00
_cell.angle_gamma   90.00
#
_symmetry.space_group_name_H-M   'P 1'
#
loop_
_entity.id
_entity.type
_entity.pdbx_description
1 polymer ?
#
loop_
_entity_poly.entity_id
_entity_poly.type
_entity_poly.pdbx_seq_one_letter_code
_entity_poly.pdbx_strand_id
1 'polypeptide(L)'
;MPPSQFSPKTWLILLSLAAWAAAGFAQKVPVSEHTLPNGMRVLLLDRHDDPGIAGGWVAHVGSANERPGMTGIAHLFEHMMFKGTPTIGTTNYQRDLEIIAAQEKVREEMRAEEELLRAAYRRGEVTDILRPESKTARYQELEKEFAKLVQEQREIIVKNEFDRIYRTAGGSAMNAFTSQDMTAYFISIPANKLELWMWMESERLLQPVFREFYAEREVVFEERRMRTESTPTGKFEESFTSMFWESHPYHWPIVGWPSDIPAISKAQADEFYATYYAPQNITLILVGDFNTATALEMATRYFGRIPRGARTAPDVVTLEIPAVAEKRMNAEAETNPQVEILWKTVGFGHKDNYALQILGQILANRTGRLYKGLVLTNKIATEAAAGQHAMKYGGMFYAYGEVAENHTPDEVERGIYREIEKLQADEVPSKELQKVKNNFAAAEYRKLSSNMAILQQLIRTDGNGRWQEINEAGAKIQAVTAADVQRVAKTYFNKENRSVCTYTRKAGGAGEDPDLANLTPEQKQFVKQTTGKLASATDPAKLTASLARLEANLADATEEMKPALLAVKKKVEARIAELAAAKK
;
A
#
# COMPACT_ATOMS: atom_id res chain seq x y z
N MET A 1 66.44 24.14 10.97
CA MET A 1 65.80 23.12 11.81
C MET A 1 65.38 21.96 10.90
N PRO A 2 65.86 20.72 11.10
CA PRO A 2 65.48 19.59 10.25
C PRO A 2 64.06 19.09 10.59
N PRO A 3 63.33 18.48 9.66
CA PRO A 3 61.98 17.96 9.89
C PRO A 3 62.02 16.75 10.80
N SER A 4 61.16 16.70 11.81
CA SER A 4 61.00 15.60 12.75
C SER A 4 60.53 14.34 12.03
N GLN A 5 61.36 13.31 12.02
CA GLN A 5 61.01 11.97 11.53
C GLN A 5 60.12 11.27 12.54
N PHE A 6 58.86 11.06 12.17
CA PHE A 6 57.97 10.17 12.91
C PHE A 6 58.43 8.72 12.76
N SER A 7 58.50 8.01 13.87
CA SER A 7 58.98 6.61 13.89
C SER A 7 57.98 5.69 13.18
N PRO A 8 58.46 4.58 12.55
CA PRO A 8 57.57 3.61 11.87
C PRO A 8 56.47 3.02 12.77
N LYS A 9 56.68 2.99 14.08
CA LYS A 9 55.68 2.55 15.06
C LYS A 9 54.47 3.52 15.18
N THR A 10 54.70 4.83 14.96
CA THR A 10 53.67 5.84 14.99
C THR A 10 52.73 5.74 13.77
N TRP A 11 53.29 5.36 12.62
CA TRP A 11 52.51 5.09 11.41
C TRP A 11 51.65 3.82 11.51
N LEU A 12 52.16 2.76 12.17
CA LEU A 12 51.40 1.53 12.41
C LEU A 12 50.23 1.74 13.40
N ILE A 13 50.38 2.60 14.40
CA ILE A 13 49.32 2.94 15.34
C ILE A 13 48.26 3.84 14.66
N LEU A 14 48.67 4.78 13.81
CA LEU A 14 47.73 5.61 13.02
C LEU A 14 47.00 4.79 11.97
N LEU A 15 47.63 3.82 11.32
CA LEU A 15 46.98 2.90 10.38
C LEU A 15 46.02 1.93 11.09
N SER A 16 46.38 1.45 12.31
CA SER A 16 45.46 0.61 13.09
C SER A 16 44.27 1.38 13.64
N LEU A 17 44.42 2.64 14.06
CA LEU A 17 43.34 3.53 14.45
C LEU A 17 42.47 3.92 13.27
N ALA A 18 43.02 4.13 12.07
CA ALA A 18 42.25 4.37 10.85
C ALA A 18 41.49 3.13 10.37
N ALA A 19 42.06 1.92 10.54
CA ALA A 19 41.36 0.67 10.24
C ALA A 19 40.22 0.38 11.23
N TRP A 20 40.35 0.81 12.49
CA TRP A 20 39.25 0.74 13.48
C TRP A 20 38.17 1.80 13.24
N ALA A 21 38.50 2.97 12.72
CA ALA A 21 37.52 4.00 12.35
C ALA A 21 36.73 3.68 11.07
N ALA A 22 37.26 2.79 10.22
CA ALA A 22 36.58 2.32 9.00
C ALA A 22 35.61 1.17 9.24
N ALA A 23 35.64 0.52 10.39
CA ALA A 23 34.58 -0.39 10.83
C ALA A 23 33.43 0.44 11.42
N GLY A 24 32.78 1.24 10.60
CA GLY A 24 31.46 1.80 10.93
C GLY A 24 30.55 0.62 11.25
N PHE A 25 30.26 0.41 12.53
CA PHE A 25 29.34 -0.61 12.99
C PHE A 25 27.96 -0.28 12.39
N ALA A 26 27.64 -0.88 11.25
CA ALA A 26 26.26 -1.01 10.88
C ALA A 26 25.58 -1.75 12.05
N GLN A 27 24.68 -1.09 12.76
CA GLN A 27 23.96 -1.67 13.87
C GLN A 27 23.21 -2.90 13.33
N LYS A 28 23.70 -4.09 13.67
CA LYS A 28 23.04 -5.34 13.28
C LYS A 28 21.84 -5.57 14.17
N VAL A 29 20.74 -5.94 13.56
CA VAL A 29 19.54 -6.43 14.23
C VAL A 29 19.75 -7.93 14.46
N PRO A 30 19.95 -8.39 15.71
CA PRO A 30 20.31 -9.79 16.02
C PRO A 30 19.06 -10.69 16.03
N VAL A 31 18.42 -10.83 14.87
CA VAL A 31 17.25 -11.71 14.70
C VAL A 31 17.68 -13.16 14.77
N SER A 32 17.01 -13.95 15.61
CA SER A 32 17.11 -15.41 15.60
C SER A 32 16.02 -16.00 14.72
N GLU A 33 16.40 -16.88 13.79
CA GLU A 33 15.50 -17.58 12.87
C GLU A 33 15.32 -19.03 13.29
N HIS A 34 14.06 -19.47 13.35
CA HIS A 34 13.68 -20.84 13.67
C HIS A 34 12.62 -21.33 12.67
N THR A 35 12.49 -22.66 12.57
CA THR A 35 11.44 -23.28 11.75
C THR A 35 10.70 -24.30 12.61
N LEU A 36 9.37 -24.15 12.69
CA LEU A 36 8.51 -25.09 13.41
C LEU A 36 8.34 -26.41 12.62
N PRO A 37 7.93 -27.52 13.29
CA PRO A 37 7.75 -28.80 12.63
C PRO A 37 6.79 -28.80 11.45
N ASN A 38 5.81 -27.89 11.44
CA ASN A 38 4.86 -27.71 10.34
C ASN A 38 5.40 -26.86 9.17
N GLY A 39 6.63 -26.36 9.31
CA GLY A 39 7.32 -25.56 8.29
C GLY A 39 7.16 -24.05 8.41
N MET A 40 6.42 -23.56 9.41
CA MET A 40 6.32 -22.12 9.68
C MET A 40 7.67 -21.57 10.12
N ARG A 41 8.10 -20.46 9.54
CA ARG A 41 9.30 -19.74 9.98
C ARG A 41 8.94 -18.80 11.12
N VAL A 42 9.89 -18.62 12.05
CA VAL A 42 9.75 -17.74 13.22
C VAL A 42 10.98 -16.86 13.31
N LEU A 43 10.81 -15.57 13.26
CA LEU A 43 11.84 -14.56 13.45
C LEU A 43 11.63 -13.89 14.81
N LEU A 44 12.62 -13.98 15.69
CA LEU A 44 12.56 -13.44 17.04
C LEU A 44 13.68 -12.42 17.24
N LEU A 45 13.31 -11.25 17.77
CA LEU A 45 14.24 -10.23 18.21
C LEU A 45 13.86 -9.77 19.62
N ASP A 46 14.53 -10.29 20.63
CA ASP A 46 14.34 -9.83 22.00
C ASP A 46 15.03 -8.48 22.24
N ARG A 47 14.26 -7.54 22.83
CA ARG A 47 14.69 -6.19 23.19
C ARG A 47 13.99 -5.75 24.46
N HIS A 48 14.76 -5.32 25.46
CA HIS A 48 14.26 -4.99 26.78
C HIS A 48 14.28 -3.48 27.10
N ASP A 49 14.41 -2.65 26.07
CA ASP A 49 14.42 -1.18 26.17
C ASP A 49 13.02 -0.55 26.18
N ASP A 50 11.98 -1.32 25.82
CA ASP A 50 10.57 -0.94 25.83
C ASP A 50 9.75 -2.14 26.31
N PRO A 51 8.83 -2.02 27.32
CA PRO A 51 8.03 -3.11 27.86
C PRO A 51 6.92 -3.59 26.91
N GLY A 52 7.02 -3.30 25.64
CA GLY A 52 6.09 -3.68 24.59
C GLY A 52 6.65 -4.71 23.62
N ILE A 53 5.77 -5.42 22.95
CA ILE A 53 6.06 -6.34 21.87
C ILE A 53 5.32 -5.89 20.60
N ALA A 54 6.03 -5.75 19.50
CA ALA A 54 5.44 -5.70 18.17
C ALA A 54 5.40 -7.12 17.61
N GLY A 55 4.21 -7.66 17.42
CA GLY A 55 3.96 -8.99 16.88
C GLY A 55 3.29 -8.91 15.52
N GLY A 56 3.68 -9.77 14.60
CA GLY A 56 3.07 -9.85 13.29
C GLY A 56 3.42 -11.14 12.57
N TRP A 57 2.80 -11.34 11.43
CA TRP A 57 3.14 -12.42 10.52
C TRP A 57 2.90 -12.02 9.07
N VAL A 58 3.64 -12.66 8.19
CA VAL A 58 3.60 -12.45 6.75
C VAL A 58 3.16 -13.75 6.08
N ALA A 59 2.08 -13.69 5.32
CA ALA A 59 1.79 -14.70 4.30
C ALA A 59 2.49 -14.28 3.00
N HIS A 60 3.30 -15.18 2.42
CA HIS A 60 4.02 -14.92 1.18
C HIS A 60 3.08 -15.07 -0.02
N VAL A 61 2.04 -14.25 -0.03
CA VAL A 61 0.98 -14.20 -1.04
C VAL A 61 0.45 -12.78 -1.17
N GLY A 62 0.32 -12.31 -2.38
CA GLY A 62 -0.27 -11.02 -2.71
C GLY A 62 -0.99 -11.09 -4.06
N SER A 63 -1.27 -9.93 -4.65
CA SER A 63 -2.01 -9.90 -5.90
C SER A 63 -1.29 -10.61 -7.06
N ALA A 64 0.03 -10.73 -7.04
CA ALA A 64 0.78 -11.48 -8.06
C ALA A 64 0.46 -12.99 -8.09
N ASN A 65 -0.09 -13.54 -7.02
CA ASN A 65 -0.47 -14.95 -6.91
C ASN A 65 -1.91 -15.23 -7.36
N GLU A 66 -2.62 -14.20 -7.76
CA GLU A 66 -3.99 -14.28 -8.24
C GLU A 66 -4.05 -14.75 -9.70
N ARG A 67 -5.26 -14.93 -10.21
CA ARG A 67 -5.51 -15.25 -11.63
C ARG A 67 -6.72 -14.46 -12.15
N PRO A 68 -6.85 -14.26 -13.47
CA PRO A 68 -8.05 -13.66 -14.06
C PRO A 68 -9.34 -14.33 -13.59
N GLY A 69 -10.34 -13.50 -13.26
CA GLY A 69 -11.63 -13.94 -12.72
C GLY A 69 -11.68 -14.01 -11.18
N MET A 70 -10.56 -13.78 -10.48
CA MET A 70 -10.52 -13.73 -9.02
C MET A 70 -9.49 -12.71 -8.50
N THR A 71 -9.16 -11.70 -9.30
CA THR A 71 -8.26 -10.63 -8.85
C THR A 71 -8.91 -9.84 -7.71
N GLY A 72 -8.10 -9.44 -6.71
CA GLY A 72 -8.55 -8.83 -5.46
C GLY A 72 -8.81 -9.81 -4.32
N ILE A 73 -8.64 -11.13 -4.56
CA ILE A 73 -8.86 -12.13 -3.50
C ILE A 73 -7.83 -12.04 -2.37
N ALA A 74 -6.58 -11.67 -2.66
CA ALA A 74 -5.55 -11.47 -1.63
C ALA A 74 -5.93 -10.31 -0.70
N HIS A 75 -6.42 -9.21 -1.26
CA HIS A 75 -6.92 -8.06 -0.50
C HIS A 75 -8.20 -8.40 0.27
N LEU A 76 -9.10 -9.19 -0.31
CA LEU A 76 -10.27 -9.68 0.41
C LEU A 76 -9.86 -10.52 1.63
N PHE A 77 -8.80 -11.33 1.55
CA PHE A 77 -8.28 -12.08 2.69
C PHE A 77 -7.68 -11.20 3.78
N GLU A 78 -7.09 -10.06 3.43
CA GLU A 78 -6.69 -9.07 4.43
C GLU A 78 -7.86 -8.72 5.36
N HIS A 79 -9.04 -8.48 4.82
CA HIS A 79 -10.28 -8.21 5.56
C HIS A 79 -10.83 -9.46 6.28
N MET A 80 -10.88 -10.58 5.59
CA MET A 80 -11.51 -11.80 6.09
C MET A 80 -10.82 -12.39 7.31
N MET A 81 -9.52 -12.18 7.48
CA MET A 81 -8.78 -12.68 8.64
C MET A 81 -9.14 -12.00 9.96
N PHE A 82 -9.92 -10.91 9.95
CA PHE A 82 -10.45 -10.25 11.14
C PHE A 82 -11.88 -10.68 11.51
N LYS A 83 -12.51 -11.56 10.71
CA LYS A 83 -13.91 -11.99 10.93
C LYS A 83 -14.10 -12.97 12.08
N GLY A 84 -13.01 -13.50 12.62
CA GLY A 84 -12.99 -14.31 13.85
C GLY A 84 -12.83 -15.81 13.62
N THR A 85 -13.16 -16.56 14.63
CA THR A 85 -12.92 -18.00 14.80
C THR A 85 -14.19 -18.68 15.31
N PRO A 86 -14.21 -20.00 15.57
CA PRO A 86 -15.34 -20.64 16.23
C PRO A 86 -15.75 -20.02 17.58
N THR A 87 -14.78 -19.41 18.29
CA THR A 87 -14.98 -18.84 19.63
C THR A 87 -14.99 -17.30 19.68
N ILE A 88 -14.65 -16.64 18.59
CA ILE A 88 -14.59 -15.17 18.48
C ILE A 88 -15.43 -14.72 17.29
N GLY A 89 -16.29 -13.71 17.49
CA GLY A 89 -17.05 -13.06 16.42
C GLY A 89 -18.49 -13.56 16.28
N THR A 90 -18.93 -14.50 17.11
CA THR A 90 -20.33 -14.97 17.13
C THR A 90 -20.77 -15.41 18.52
N THR A 91 -22.05 -15.26 18.82
CA THR A 91 -22.68 -15.81 20.04
C THR A 91 -23.12 -17.25 19.87
N ASN A 92 -23.23 -17.77 18.64
CA ASN A 92 -23.69 -19.12 18.33
C ASN A 92 -23.02 -19.65 17.06
N TYR A 93 -21.90 -20.32 17.24
CA TYR A 93 -21.10 -20.85 16.13
C TYR A 93 -21.83 -21.88 15.27
N GLN A 94 -22.61 -22.78 15.87
CA GLN A 94 -23.34 -23.80 15.12
C GLN A 94 -24.39 -23.16 14.19
N ARG A 95 -25.17 -22.19 14.72
CA ARG A 95 -26.15 -21.45 13.92
C ARG A 95 -25.48 -20.63 12.82
N ASP A 96 -24.31 -20.05 13.10
CA ASP A 96 -23.52 -19.30 12.13
C ASP A 96 -23.12 -20.17 10.93
N LEU A 97 -22.64 -21.38 11.18
CA LEU A 97 -22.30 -22.34 10.12
C LEU A 97 -23.52 -22.73 9.26
N GLU A 98 -24.68 -22.95 9.89
CA GLU A 98 -25.94 -23.25 9.17
C GLU A 98 -26.32 -22.09 8.24
N ILE A 99 -26.22 -20.85 8.72
CA ILE A 99 -26.55 -19.66 7.91
C ILE A 99 -25.54 -19.50 6.78
N ILE A 100 -24.24 -19.68 7.04
CA ILE A 100 -23.19 -19.62 5.99
C ILE A 100 -23.47 -20.66 4.90
N ALA A 101 -23.85 -21.89 5.28
CA ALA A 101 -24.19 -22.92 4.31
C ALA A 101 -25.45 -22.57 3.49
N ALA A 102 -26.47 -21.99 4.12
CA ALA A 102 -27.67 -21.51 3.43
C ALA A 102 -27.35 -20.34 2.47
N GLN A 103 -26.54 -19.39 2.90
CA GLN A 103 -26.05 -18.30 2.05
C GLN A 103 -25.33 -18.84 0.83
N GLU A 104 -24.45 -19.83 0.99
CA GLU A 104 -23.71 -20.41 -0.14
C GLU A 104 -24.63 -21.08 -1.14
N LYS A 105 -25.65 -21.78 -0.69
CA LYS A 105 -26.65 -22.40 -1.58
C LYS A 105 -27.38 -21.35 -2.44
N VAL A 106 -27.84 -20.26 -1.82
CA VAL A 106 -28.50 -19.16 -2.56
C VAL A 106 -27.53 -18.51 -3.54
N ARG A 107 -26.28 -18.32 -3.15
CA ARG A 107 -25.24 -17.73 -4.01
C ARG A 107 -24.90 -18.65 -5.20
N GLU A 108 -24.99 -19.94 -5.07
CA GLU A 108 -24.79 -20.87 -6.19
C GLU A 108 -25.89 -20.72 -7.24
N GLU A 109 -27.15 -20.57 -6.82
CA GLU A 109 -28.27 -20.27 -7.73
C GLU A 109 -28.10 -18.89 -8.38
N MET A 110 -27.65 -17.87 -7.62
CA MET A 110 -27.35 -16.55 -8.18
C MET A 110 -26.23 -16.59 -9.21
N ARG A 111 -25.18 -17.40 -9.03
CA ARG A 111 -24.10 -17.59 -10.02
C ARG A 111 -24.62 -18.15 -11.35
N ALA A 112 -25.56 -19.06 -11.32
CA ALA A 112 -26.19 -19.56 -12.54
C ALA A 112 -26.90 -18.43 -13.32
N GLU A 113 -27.62 -17.53 -12.64
CA GLU A 113 -28.25 -16.36 -13.25
C GLU A 113 -27.20 -15.35 -13.77
N GLU A 114 -26.09 -15.17 -13.04
CA GLU A 114 -24.96 -14.33 -13.47
C GLU A 114 -24.30 -14.87 -14.75
N GLU A 115 -24.23 -16.19 -14.95
CA GLU A 115 -23.74 -16.79 -16.20
C GLU A 115 -24.65 -16.46 -17.37
N LEU A 116 -25.98 -16.52 -17.18
CA LEU A 116 -26.94 -16.11 -18.20
C LEU A 116 -26.78 -14.64 -18.56
N LEU A 117 -26.58 -13.80 -17.54
CA LEU A 117 -26.37 -12.37 -17.70
C LEU A 117 -25.08 -12.07 -18.48
N ARG A 118 -23.97 -12.77 -18.16
CA ARG A 118 -22.71 -12.66 -18.90
C ARG A 118 -22.86 -13.12 -20.36
N ALA A 119 -23.64 -14.18 -20.60
CA ALA A 119 -23.94 -14.62 -21.96
C ALA A 119 -24.74 -13.56 -22.74
N ALA A 120 -25.73 -12.93 -22.12
CA ALA A 120 -26.51 -11.84 -22.70
C ALA A 120 -25.63 -10.60 -23.01
N TYR A 121 -24.71 -10.25 -22.09
CA TYR A 121 -23.72 -9.19 -22.32
C TYR A 121 -22.84 -9.46 -23.54
N ARG A 122 -22.35 -10.70 -23.68
CA ARG A 122 -21.52 -11.08 -24.85
C ARG A 122 -22.27 -11.01 -26.18
N ARG A 123 -23.59 -11.16 -26.16
CA ARG A 123 -24.45 -10.99 -27.34
C ARG A 123 -24.90 -9.55 -27.58
N GLY A 124 -24.53 -8.62 -26.68
CA GLY A 124 -24.93 -7.20 -26.77
C GLY A 124 -26.37 -6.92 -26.33
N GLU A 125 -27.04 -7.87 -25.69
CA GLU A 125 -28.42 -7.72 -25.17
C GLU A 125 -28.43 -6.89 -23.86
N VAL A 126 -27.31 -6.86 -23.16
CA VAL A 126 -27.07 -6.11 -21.94
C VAL A 126 -25.79 -5.30 -22.10
N THR A 127 -25.84 -4.03 -21.72
CA THR A 127 -24.70 -3.11 -21.85
C THR A 127 -23.81 -3.05 -20.60
N ASP A 128 -24.36 -3.38 -19.44
CA ASP A 128 -23.65 -3.38 -18.15
C ASP A 128 -24.26 -4.42 -17.22
N ILE A 129 -23.49 -5.44 -16.89
CA ILE A 129 -23.92 -6.55 -16.02
C ILE A 129 -24.00 -6.18 -14.54
N LEU A 130 -23.38 -5.06 -14.14
CA LEU A 130 -23.37 -4.62 -12.73
C LEU A 130 -24.60 -3.79 -12.37
N ARG A 131 -25.38 -3.35 -13.36
CA ARG A 131 -26.58 -2.55 -13.13
C ARG A 131 -27.73 -3.40 -12.58
N PRO A 132 -28.46 -2.90 -11.57
CA PRO A 132 -29.64 -3.60 -11.02
C PRO A 132 -30.69 -3.97 -12.06
N GLU A 133 -30.95 -3.07 -13.01
CA GLU A 133 -31.97 -3.25 -14.08
C GLU A 133 -31.59 -4.34 -15.09
N SER A 134 -30.33 -4.73 -15.15
CA SER A 134 -29.85 -5.84 -16.00
C SER A 134 -30.14 -7.22 -15.40
N LYS A 135 -30.44 -7.28 -14.10
CA LYS A 135 -30.63 -8.53 -13.36
C LYS A 135 -31.97 -9.18 -13.69
N THR A 136 -31.97 -10.51 -13.81
CA THR A 136 -33.19 -11.29 -14.04
C THR A 136 -34.17 -11.19 -12.84
N ALA A 137 -35.46 -11.47 -13.07
CA ALA A 137 -36.41 -11.53 -11.98
C ALA A 137 -36.03 -12.60 -10.94
N ARG A 138 -35.52 -13.75 -11.39
CA ARG A 138 -35.03 -14.82 -10.47
C ARG A 138 -33.86 -14.35 -9.63
N TYR A 139 -32.91 -13.64 -10.23
CA TYR A 139 -31.79 -13.07 -9.47
C TYR A 139 -32.29 -12.11 -8.37
N GLN A 140 -33.25 -11.24 -8.67
CA GLN A 140 -33.82 -10.30 -7.69
C GLN A 140 -34.58 -11.00 -6.55
N GLU A 141 -35.21 -12.15 -6.81
CA GLU A 141 -35.82 -12.97 -5.75
C GLU A 141 -34.74 -13.57 -4.84
N LEU A 142 -33.68 -14.13 -5.43
CA LEU A 142 -32.53 -14.69 -4.70
C LEU A 142 -31.80 -13.62 -3.87
N GLU A 143 -31.67 -12.39 -4.38
CA GLU A 143 -31.15 -11.27 -3.58
C GLU A 143 -31.96 -11.00 -2.32
N LYS A 144 -33.29 -11.07 -2.39
CA LYS A 144 -34.16 -10.89 -1.22
C LYS A 144 -34.01 -12.03 -0.21
N GLU A 145 -33.89 -13.27 -0.70
CA GLU A 145 -33.64 -14.43 0.14
C GLU A 145 -32.26 -14.34 0.83
N PHE A 146 -31.24 -14.00 0.07
CA PHE A 146 -29.89 -13.79 0.59
C PHE A 146 -29.86 -12.68 1.66
N ALA A 147 -30.53 -11.55 1.41
CA ALA A 147 -30.59 -10.44 2.36
C ALA A 147 -31.22 -10.85 3.71
N LYS A 148 -32.20 -11.76 3.73
CA LYS A 148 -32.77 -12.30 4.97
C LYS A 148 -31.73 -13.11 5.75
N LEU A 149 -30.98 -13.99 5.07
CA LEU A 149 -29.93 -14.77 5.69
C LEU A 149 -28.78 -13.89 6.25
N VAL A 150 -28.45 -12.81 5.55
CA VAL A 150 -27.49 -11.82 6.07
C VAL A 150 -28.03 -11.14 7.34
N GLN A 151 -29.31 -10.81 7.38
CA GLN A 151 -29.91 -10.20 8.56
C GLN A 151 -29.95 -11.18 9.74
N GLU A 152 -30.32 -12.44 9.52
CA GLU A 152 -30.27 -13.49 10.56
C GLU A 152 -28.85 -13.67 11.11
N GLN A 153 -27.84 -13.67 10.25
CA GLN A 153 -26.44 -13.77 10.67
C GLN A 153 -26.03 -12.59 11.54
N ARG A 154 -26.44 -11.37 11.19
CA ARG A 154 -26.13 -10.14 11.95
C ARG A 154 -26.64 -10.17 13.39
N GLU A 155 -27.71 -10.92 13.69
CA GLU A 155 -28.26 -11.06 15.04
C GLU A 155 -27.36 -11.85 15.99
N ILE A 156 -26.53 -12.75 15.45
CA ILE A 156 -25.62 -13.59 16.23
C ILE A 156 -24.14 -13.13 16.15
N ILE A 157 -23.82 -12.19 15.26
CA ILE A 157 -22.45 -11.68 15.11
C ILE A 157 -22.10 -10.72 16.25
N VAL A 158 -20.92 -10.92 16.83
CA VAL A 158 -20.28 -9.98 17.76
C VAL A 158 -19.30 -9.12 16.99
N LYS A 159 -19.77 -7.94 16.57
CA LYS A 159 -18.98 -7.04 15.74
C LYS A 159 -17.68 -6.61 16.40
N ASN A 160 -16.59 -6.59 15.61
CA ASN A 160 -15.28 -6.13 16.03
C ASN A 160 -14.74 -6.79 17.30
N GLU A 161 -15.18 -8.03 17.61
CA GLU A 161 -14.79 -8.71 18.83
C GLU A 161 -13.29 -8.99 18.89
N PHE A 162 -12.68 -9.35 17.76
CA PHE A 162 -11.25 -9.58 17.63
C PHE A 162 -10.44 -8.31 18.03
N ASP A 163 -10.80 -7.17 17.49
CA ASP A 163 -10.21 -5.87 17.84
C ASP A 163 -10.48 -5.48 19.32
N ARG A 164 -11.71 -5.70 19.78
CA ARG A 164 -12.11 -5.40 21.17
C ARG A 164 -11.29 -6.17 22.19
N ILE A 165 -11.00 -7.46 21.95
CA ILE A 165 -10.18 -8.28 22.83
C ILE A 165 -8.78 -7.67 22.96
N TYR A 166 -8.14 -7.34 21.85
CA TYR A 166 -6.81 -6.72 21.86
C TYR A 166 -6.80 -5.35 22.53
N ARG A 167 -7.74 -4.48 22.22
CA ARG A 167 -7.82 -3.14 22.85
C ARG A 167 -8.01 -3.23 24.35
N THR A 168 -8.86 -4.14 24.82
CA THR A 168 -9.09 -4.37 26.26
C THR A 168 -7.82 -4.89 26.94
N ALA A 169 -6.98 -5.63 26.22
CA ALA A 169 -5.70 -6.11 26.72
C ALA A 169 -4.56 -5.09 26.64
N GLY A 170 -4.81 -3.88 26.12
CA GLY A 170 -3.81 -2.81 25.94
C GLY A 170 -3.11 -2.87 24.58
N GLY A 171 -3.62 -3.65 23.63
CA GLY A 171 -3.14 -3.69 22.25
C GLY A 171 -3.41 -2.37 21.51
N SER A 172 -2.51 -2.01 20.62
CA SER A 172 -2.58 -0.79 19.81
C SER A 172 -1.96 -0.99 18.44
N ALA A 173 -2.20 -0.07 17.50
CA ALA A 173 -1.66 -0.09 16.14
C ALA A 173 -1.91 -1.41 15.39
N MET A 174 -3.03 -2.12 15.69
CA MET A 174 -3.45 -3.28 14.92
C MET A 174 -3.78 -2.85 13.50
N ASN A 175 -3.14 -3.50 12.53
CA ASN A 175 -3.36 -3.22 11.12
C ASN A 175 -2.94 -4.41 10.26
N ALA A 176 -3.27 -4.33 8.98
CA ALA A 176 -2.83 -5.25 7.95
C ALA A 176 -2.56 -4.47 6.65
N PHE A 177 -1.88 -5.08 5.71
CA PHE A 177 -1.77 -4.58 4.34
C PHE A 177 -1.53 -5.73 3.37
N THR A 178 -1.99 -5.52 2.14
CA THR A 178 -1.72 -6.38 0.99
C THR A 178 -0.87 -5.61 -0.03
N SER A 179 0.13 -6.28 -0.58
CA SER A 179 0.91 -5.82 -1.72
C SER A 179 0.85 -6.83 -2.86
N GLN A 180 1.67 -6.63 -3.88
CA GLN A 180 1.76 -7.60 -4.97
C GLN A 180 2.31 -8.95 -4.51
N ASP A 181 3.19 -8.99 -3.50
CA ASP A 181 3.98 -10.17 -3.14
C ASP A 181 3.67 -10.74 -1.75
N MET A 182 2.99 -9.98 -0.91
CA MET A 182 2.71 -10.37 0.48
C MET A 182 1.43 -9.77 1.02
N THR A 183 0.86 -10.48 2.02
CA THR A 183 -0.17 -9.96 2.92
C THR A 183 0.35 -10.08 4.35
N ALA A 184 0.30 -8.99 5.11
CA ALA A 184 0.88 -8.93 6.45
C ALA A 184 -0.10 -8.40 7.48
N TYR A 185 0.01 -8.90 8.71
CA TYR A 185 -0.82 -8.56 9.85
C TYR A 185 0.05 -8.26 11.05
N PHE A 186 -0.22 -7.19 11.78
CA PHE A 186 0.64 -6.77 12.89
C PHE A 186 -0.11 -5.95 13.95
N ILE A 187 0.43 -5.97 15.16
CA ILE A 187 -0.09 -5.26 16.31
C ILE A 187 1.04 -4.98 17.32
N SER A 188 0.88 -3.94 18.14
CA SER A 188 1.69 -3.71 19.33
C SER A 188 0.89 -4.12 20.58
N ILE A 189 1.50 -4.89 21.46
CA ILE A 189 0.90 -5.40 22.71
C ILE A 189 1.84 -5.18 23.90
N PRO A 190 1.32 -5.07 25.13
CA PRO A 190 2.15 -5.17 26.33
C PRO A 190 2.84 -6.53 26.43
N ALA A 191 4.08 -6.57 26.93
CA ALA A 191 4.89 -7.78 27.01
C ALA A 191 4.21 -8.94 27.77
N ASN A 192 3.45 -8.63 28.84
CA ASN A 192 2.68 -9.60 29.61
C ASN A 192 1.44 -10.16 28.88
N LYS A 193 1.20 -9.75 27.64
CA LYS A 193 0.10 -10.24 26.77
C LYS A 193 0.58 -11.11 25.61
N LEU A 194 1.85 -11.51 25.60
CA LEU A 194 2.42 -12.36 24.55
C LEU A 194 1.60 -13.65 24.36
N GLU A 195 1.19 -14.33 25.42
CA GLU A 195 0.43 -15.58 25.31
C GLU A 195 -0.97 -15.36 24.71
N LEU A 196 -1.63 -14.24 25.03
CA LEU A 196 -2.89 -13.85 24.40
C LEU A 196 -2.70 -13.67 22.89
N TRP A 197 -1.62 -13.00 22.47
CA TRP A 197 -1.30 -12.81 21.07
C TRP A 197 -1.03 -14.15 20.37
N MET A 198 -0.23 -15.03 20.96
CA MET A 198 0.04 -16.37 20.43
C MET A 198 -1.25 -17.16 20.22
N TRP A 199 -2.19 -17.09 21.17
CA TRP A 199 -3.47 -17.76 21.06
C TRP A 199 -4.33 -17.14 19.95
N MET A 200 -4.56 -15.84 19.95
CA MET A 200 -5.44 -15.18 19.00
C MET A 200 -4.95 -15.32 17.56
N GLU A 201 -3.66 -15.10 17.31
CA GLU A 201 -3.09 -15.21 15.97
C GLU A 201 -3.08 -16.65 15.47
N SER A 202 -2.77 -17.62 16.34
CA SER A 202 -2.80 -19.03 15.95
C SER A 202 -4.23 -19.54 15.71
N GLU A 203 -5.24 -19.09 16.48
CA GLU A 203 -6.64 -19.47 16.29
C GLU A 203 -7.15 -19.01 14.91
N ARG A 204 -6.91 -17.74 14.54
CA ARG A 204 -7.37 -17.24 13.23
C ARG A 204 -6.64 -17.87 12.04
N LEU A 205 -5.46 -18.46 12.25
CA LEU A 205 -4.74 -19.24 11.24
C LEU A 205 -5.13 -20.73 11.26
N LEU A 206 -5.56 -21.26 12.40
CA LEU A 206 -5.96 -22.68 12.51
C LEU A 206 -7.39 -22.90 12.03
N GLN A 207 -8.30 -22.04 12.45
CA GLN A 207 -9.74 -22.20 12.25
C GLN A 207 -10.41 -20.85 11.93
N PRO A 208 -10.04 -20.19 10.82
CA PRO A 208 -10.74 -18.99 10.42
C PRO A 208 -12.18 -19.30 10.05
N VAL A 209 -13.11 -18.47 10.44
CA VAL A 209 -14.50 -18.55 9.99
C VAL A 209 -14.78 -17.34 9.12
N PHE A 210 -14.99 -17.59 7.83
CA PHE A 210 -15.22 -16.53 6.83
C PHE A 210 -16.67 -16.05 6.88
N ARG A 211 -17.06 -15.45 8.03
CA ARG A 211 -18.36 -14.81 8.24
C ARG A 211 -18.52 -13.61 7.36
N GLU A 212 -19.75 -13.33 7.01
CA GLU A 212 -20.06 -12.14 6.20
C GLU A 212 -19.24 -12.06 4.90
N PHE A 213 -18.80 -13.19 4.35
CA PHE A 213 -17.91 -13.23 3.18
C PHE A 213 -18.39 -12.35 2.03
N TYR A 214 -19.66 -12.48 1.67
CA TYR A 214 -20.22 -11.69 0.56
C TYR A 214 -20.47 -10.24 0.92
N ALA A 215 -20.77 -9.94 2.19
CA ALA A 215 -20.89 -8.57 2.67
C ALA A 215 -19.53 -7.87 2.66
N GLU A 216 -18.47 -8.58 3.07
CA GLU A 216 -17.11 -8.04 3.05
C GLU A 216 -16.57 -7.86 1.63
N ARG A 217 -16.93 -8.75 0.72
CA ARG A 217 -16.64 -8.58 -0.70
C ARG A 217 -17.24 -7.29 -1.26
N GLU A 218 -18.46 -6.93 -0.88
CA GLU A 218 -19.08 -5.64 -1.24
C GLU A 218 -18.35 -4.45 -0.59
N VAL A 219 -17.84 -4.61 0.65
CA VAL A 219 -17.01 -3.57 1.30
C VAL A 219 -15.73 -3.34 0.50
N VAL A 220 -15.03 -4.39 0.09
CA VAL A 220 -13.83 -4.30 -0.77
C VAL A 220 -14.16 -3.66 -2.12
N PHE A 221 -15.32 -3.98 -2.70
CA PHE A 221 -15.77 -3.36 -3.95
C PHE A 221 -16.03 -1.86 -3.80
N GLU A 222 -16.68 -1.44 -2.70
CA GLU A 222 -16.88 -0.01 -2.40
C GLU A 222 -15.56 0.71 -2.09
N GLU A 223 -14.62 0.04 -1.42
CA GLU A 223 -13.26 0.57 -1.21
C GLU A 223 -12.54 0.83 -2.54
N ARG A 224 -12.65 -0.13 -3.48
CA ARG A 224 -12.16 0.07 -4.84
C ARG A 224 -12.77 1.32 -5.48
N ARG A 225 -14.10 1.47 -5.39
CA ARG A 225 -14.80 2.65 -5.92
C ARG A 225 -14.25 3.95 -5.33
N MET A 226 -14.06 3.98 -4.02
CA MET A 226 -13.51 5.16 -3.34
C MET A 226 -12.06 5.45 -3.73
N ARG A 227 -11.22 4.43 -3.86
CA ARG A 227 -9.78 4.61 -4.14
C ARG A 227 -9.49 4.87 -5.62
N THR A 228 -10.22 4.21 -6.52
CA THR A 228 -9.91 4.23 -7.95
C THR A 228 -10.90 5.08 -8.74
N GLU A 229 -12.22 4.91 -8.51
CA GLU A 229 -13.23 5.54 -9.37
C GLU A 229 -13.61 6.95 -8.94
N SER A 230 -13.54 7.23 -7.63
CA SER A 230 -13.87 8.56 -7.07
C SER A 230 -12.68 9.52 -7.00
N THR A 231 -11.48 9.07 -7.36
CA THR A 231 -10.29 9.93 -7.42
C THR A 231 -10.07 10.42 -8.86
N PRO A 232 -9.62 11.66 -9.06
CA PRO A 232 -9.45 12.23 -10.41
C PRO A 232 -8.49 11.45 -11.30
N THR A 233 -7.45 10.82 -10.73
CA THR A 233 -6.39 10.12 -11.46
C THR A 233 -6.49 8.59 -11.36
N GLY A 234 -7.24 8.03 -10.40
CA GLY A 234 -7.16 6.61 -10.06
C GLY A 234 -7.41 5.62 -11.22
N LYS A 235 -8.37 5.91 -12.11
CA LYS A 235 -8.57 5.07 -13.31
C LYS A 235 -7.41 5.14 -14.30
N PHE A 236 -6.77 6.28 -14.39
CA PHE A 236 -5.62 6.47 -15.26
C PHE A 236 -4.37 5.80 -14.68
N GLU A 237 -4.14 5.91 -13.37
CA GLU A 237 -3.05 5.22 -12.67
C GLU A 237 -3.17 3.69 -12.82
N GLU A 238 -4.39 3.15 -12.67
CA GLU A 238 -4.67 1.74 -12.90
C GLU A 238 -4.36 1.34 -14.35
N SER A 239 -4.84 2.10 -15.33
CA SER A 239 -4.57 1.86 -16.75
C SER A 239 -3.09 1.99 -17.09
N PHE A 240 -2.41 2.97 -16.51
CA PHE A 240 -0.98 3.20 -16.72
C PHE A 240 -0.13 2.07 -16.15
N THR A 241 -0.43 1.62 -14.94
CA THR A 241 0.23 0.45 -14.32
C THR A 241 0.01 -0.82 -15.16
N SER A 242 -1.22 -1.03 -15.64
CA SER A 242 -1.54 -2.17 -16.50
C SER A 242 -0.84 -2.10 -17.86
N MET A 243 -0.64 -0.91 -18.42
CA MET A 243 0.12 -0.71 -19.65
C MET A 243 1.63 -0.90 -19.44
N PHE A 244 2.14 -0.54 -18.27
CA PHE A 244 3.55 -0.65 -17.91
C PHE A 244 3.99 -2.11 -17.79
N TRP A 245 3.26 -2.92 -17.00
CA TRP A 245 3.48 -4.36 -16.86
C TRP A 245 2.67 -5.11 -17.92
N GLU A 246 3.32 -5.82 -18.81
CA GLU A 246 2.66 -6.47 -19.95
C GLU A 246 2.31 -7.94 -19.70
N SER A 247 3.26 -8.69 -19.20
CA SER A 247 3.13 -10.14 -19.02
C SER A 247 3.10 -10.56 -17.56
N HIS A 248 3.78 -9.83 -16.68
CA HIS A 248 3.85 -10.17 -15.27
C HIS A 248 2.53 -9.86 -14.55
N PRO A 249 2.11 -10.67 -13.57
CA PRO A 249 0.90 -10.42 -12.76
C PRO A 249 0.85 -9.09 -12.00
N TYR A 250 1.91 -8.31 -11.99
CA TYR A 250 1.89 -6.94 -11.45
C TYR A 250 1.02 -5.97 -12.24
N HIS A 251 0.48 -6.37 -13.40
CA HIS A 251 -0.34 -5.49 -14.23
C HIS A 251 -1.77 -5.30 -13.72
N TRP A 252 -2.30 -6.18 -12.86
CA TRP A 252 -3.62 -5.95 -12.27
C TRP A 252 -3.54 -5.24 -10.91
N PRO A 253 -4.57 -4.49 -10.55
CA PRO A 253 -4.59 -3.76 -9.28
C PRO A 253 -4.67 -4.72 -8.09
N ILE A 254 -4.02 -4.35 -6.98
CA ILE A 254 -4.06 -5.11 -5.72
C ILE A 254 -5.50 -5.30 -5.22
N VAL A 255 -6.33 -4.28 -5.37
CA VAL A 255 -7.74 -4.33 -4.98
C VAL A 255 -8.59 -5.23 -5.90
N GLY A 256 -8.07 -5.61 -7.08
CA GLY A 256 -8.75 -6.43 -8.08
C GLY A 256 -9.53 -5.63 -9.13
N TRP A 257 -9.83 -6.29 -10.26
CA TRP A 257 -10.67 -5.70 -11.31
C TRP A 257 -12.13 -5.60 -10.88
N PRO A 258 -12.89 -4.59 -11.36
CA PRO A 258 -14.29 -4.40 -10.98
C PRO A 258 -15.21 -5.55 -11.39
N SER A 259 -14.85 -6.32 -12.42
CA SER A 259 -15.59 -7.51 -12.85
C SER A 259 -15.30 -8.74 -11.99
N ASP A 260 -14.10 -8.82 -11.41
CA ASP A 260 -13.62 -10.01 -10.72
C ASP A 260 -14.07 -10.04 -9.26
N ILE A 261 -13.99 -8.89 -8.55
CA ILE A 261 -14.33 -8.83 -7.13
C ILE A 261 -15.74 -9.37 -6.85
N PRO A 262 -16.82 -8.95 -7.56
CA PRO A 262 -18.16 -9.51 -7.34
C PRO A 262 -18.29 -10.99 -7.72
N ALA A 263 -17.37 -11.51 -8.55
CA ALA A 263 -17.38 -12.89 -9.01
C ALA A 263 -16.67 -13.86 -8.06
N ILE A 264 -15.83 -13.38 -7.14
CA ILE A 264 -15.11 -14.23 -6.17
C ILE A 264 -16.10 -15.06 -5.37
N SER A 265 -15.96 -16.38 -5.42
CA SER A 265 -16.78 -17.34 -4.69
C SER A 265 -16.08 -17.79 -3.40
N LYS A 266 -16.88 -18.27 -2.44
CA LYS A 266 -16.35 -18.86 -1.21
C LYS A 266 -15.45 -20.09 -1.50
N ALA A 267 -15.80 -20.92 -2.48
CA ALA A 267 -14.99 -22.05 -2.89
C ALA A 267 -13.60 -21.64 -3.39
N GLN A 268 -13.50 -20.55 -4.17
CA GLN A 268 -12.21 -19.99 -4.59
C GLN A 268 -11.43 -19.43 -3.39
N ALA A 269 -12.13 -18.81 -2.43
CA ALA A 269 -11.52 -18.34 -1.20
C ALA A 269 -10.98 -19.48 -0.34
N ASP A 270 -11.74 -20.57 -0.16
CA ASP A 270 -11.29 -21.75 0.58
C ASP A 270 -10.05 -22.39 -0.08
N GLU A 271 -10.02 -22.50 -1.42
CA GLU A 271 -8.85 -22.99 -2.17
C GLU A 271 -7.64 -22.06 -2.00
N PHE A 272 -7.85 -20.76 -2.09
CA PHE A 272 -6.80 -19.75 -1.92
C PHE A 272 -6.20 -19.79 -0.51
N TYR A 273 -7.05 -19.87 0.51
CA TYR A 273 -6.61 -20.02 1.89
C TYR A 273 -5.79 -21.29 2.10
N ALA A 274 -6.32 -22.45 1.69
CA ALA A 274 -5.65 -23.74 1.84
C ALA A 274 -4.29 -23.80 1.13
N THR A 275 -4.12 -23.03 0.06
CA THR A 275 -2.88 -22.99 -0.72
C THR A 275 -1.87 -22.01 -0.12
N TYR A 276 -2.28 -20.78 0.20
CA TYR A 276 -1.37 -19.70 0.49
C TYR A 276 -1.24 -19.34 1.97
N TYR A 277 -2.25 -19.65 2.80
CA TYR A 277 -2.20 -19.43 4.24
C TYR A 277 -1.74 -20.67 5.03
N ALA A 278 -1.14 -21.62 4.33
CA ALA A 278 -0.51 -22.78 4.95
C ALA A 278 0.74 -22.36 5.75
N PRO A 279 1.03 -23.00 6.92
CA PRO A 279 2.12 -22.59 7.81
C PRO A 279 3.49 -22.50 7.12
N GLN A 280 3.79 -23.40 6.18
CA GLN A 280 5.05 -23.38 5.43
C GLN A 280 5.21 -22.17 4.48
N ASN A 281 4.15 -21.38 4.27
CA ASN A 281 4.14 -20.15 3.49
C ASN A 281 4.00 -18.89 4.36
N ILE A 282 4.15 -19.04 5.69
CA ILE A 282 3.99 -17.96 6.67
C ILE A 282 5.27 -17.78 7.47
N THR A 283 5.64 -16.54 7.70
CA THR A 283 6.69 -16.14 8.65
C THR A 283 6.07 -15.39 9.81
N LEU A 284 6.25 -15.93 11.03
CA LEU A 284 5.90 -15.29 12.29
C LEU A 284 7.04 -14.38 12.71
N ILE A 285 6.76 -13.17 13.19
CA ILE A 285 7.79 -12.18 13.55
C ILE A 285 7.43 -11.53 14.89
N LEU A 286 8.35 -11.56 15.85
CA LEU A 286 8.22 -10.87 17.14
C LEU A 286 9.44 -10.00 17.40
N VAL A 287 9.19 -8.77 17.84
CA VAL A 287 10.22 -7.79 18.22
C VAL A 287 9.79 -7.14 19.54
N GLY A 288 10.59 -7.24 20.59
CA GLY A 288 10.30 -6.56 21.83
C GLY A 288 10.70 -7.33 23.10
N ASP A 289 10.02 -7.02 24.20
CA ASP A 289 10.37 -7.49 25.54
C ASP A 289 9.81 -8.90 25.82
N PHE A 290 10.61 -9.90 25.49
CA PHE A 290 10.34 -11.31 25.78
C PHE A 290 11.65 -12.10 25.92
N ASN A 291 11.58 -13.29 26.49
CA ASN A 291 12.68 -14.25 26.43
C ASN A 291 12.54 -15.12 25.18
N THR A 292 13.60 -15.18 24.35
CA THR A 292 13.60 -15.91 23.08
C THR A 292 13.21 -17.38 23.22
N ALA A 293 13.74 -18.11 24.23
CA ALA A 293 13.41 -19.52 24.44
C ALA A 293 11.94 -19.73 24.79
N THR A 294 11.39 -18.89 25.69
CA THR A 294 9.98 -18.92 26.09
C THR A 294 9.08 -18.57 24.91
N ALA A 295 9.43 -17.55 24.13
CA ALA A 295 8.65 -17.16 22.94
C ALA A 295 8.62 -18.28 21.89
N LEU A 296 9.76 -18.97 21.66
CA LEU A 296 9.82 -20.11 20.76
C LEU A 296 9.01 -21.31 21.24
N GLU A 297 9.04 -21.60 22.54
CA GLU A 297 8.20 -22.64 23.16
C GLU A 297 6.71 -22.32 22.96
N MET A 298 6.30 -21.09 23.25
CA MET A 298 4.91 -20.64 23.00
C MET A 298 4.55 -20.73 21.52
N ALA A 299 5.40 -20.24 20.61
CA ALA A 299 5.18 -20.36 19.18
C ALA A 299 4.99 -21.82 18.75
N THR A 300 5.82 -22.72 19.25
CA THR A 300 5.70 -24.16 18.99
C THR A 300 4.40 -24.73 19.52
N ARG A 301 3.98 -24.36 20.73
CA ARG A 301 2.73 -24.82 21.36
C ARG A 301 1.49 -24.33 20.62
N TYR A 302 1.46 -23.06 20.20
CA TYR A 302 0.29 -22.44 19.60
C TYR A 302 0.24 -22.62 18.08
N PHE A 303 1.29 -22.29 17.36
CA PHE A 303 1.33 -22.35 15.91
C PHE A 303 1.76 -23.72 15.36
N GLY A 304 2.54 -24.50 16.13
CA GLY A 304 2.96 -25.84 15.72
C GLY A 304 1.81 -26.85 15.57
N ARG A 305 0.63 -26.60 16.18
CA ARG A 305 -0.58 -27.41 16.02
C ARG A 305 -1.32 -27.17 14.69
N ILE A 306 -0.99 -26.09 13.96
CA ILE A 306 -1.57 -25.82 12.65
C ILE A 306 -1.06 -26.87 11.66
N PRO A 307 -1.94 -27.62 10.99
CA PRO A 307 -1.50 -28.66 10.06
C PRO A 307 -0.68 -28.08 8.91
N ARG A 308 0.39 -28.77 8.54
CA ARG A 308 1.12 -28.41 7.32
C ARG A 308 0.18 -28.51 6.13
N GLY A 309 0.17 -27.51 5.26
CA GLY A 309 -0.62 -27.55 4.03
C GLY A 309 -0.19 -28.68 3.09
N ALA A 310 -1.17 -29.31 2.45
CA ALA A 310 -0.95 -30.44 1.54
C ALA A 310 -0.19 -30.03 0.27
N ARG A 311 -0.20 -28.75 -0.08
CA ARG A 311 0.45 -28.20 -1.28
C ARG A 311 1.46 -27.13 -0.89
N THR A 312 2.52 -27.00 -1.68
CA THR A 312 3.39 -25.84 -1.64
C THR A 312 2.76 -24.73 -2.48
N ALA A 313 2.77 -23.51 -1.99
CA ALA A 313 2.33 -22.35 -2.75
C ALA A 313 3.13 -22.27 -4.07
N PRO A 314 2.46 -22.17 -5.23
CA PRO A 314 3.14 -22.06 -6.51
C PRO A 314 3.90 -20.74 -6.60
N ASP A 315 5.08 -20.78 -7.22
CA ASP A 315 5.84 -19.58 -7.53
C ASP A 315 5.26 -18.85 -8.75
N VAL A 316 5.49 -17.53 -8.82
CA VAL A 316 5.14 -16.72 -9.99
C VAL A 316 6.25 -16.86 -11.02
N VAL A 317 6.06 -17.76 -11.97
CA VAL A 317 7.09 -18.11 -12.97
C VAL A 317 7.06 -17.19 -14.20
N THR A 318 6.00 -16.43 -14.41
CA THR A 318 5.88 -15.50 -15.53
C THR A 318 6.82 -14.32 -15.32
N LEU A 319 7.76 -14.16 -16.23
CA LEU A 319 8.65 -13.00 -16.24
C LEU A 319 8.02 -11.83 -17.01
N GLU A 320 8.37 -10.62 -16.60
CA GLU A 320 8.04 -9.45 -17.41
C GLU A 320 8.87 -9.43 -18.69
N ILE A 321 8.21 -9.23 -19.83
CA ILE A 321 8.90 -9.14 -21.12
C ILE A 321 9.68 -7.82 -21.22
N PRO A 322 10.86 -7.83 -21.89
CA PRO A 322 11.59 -6.59 -22.15
C PRO A 322 10.75 -5.61 -22.96
N ALA A 323 10.79 -4.34 -22.57
CA ALA A 323 10.15 -3.29 -23.36
C ALA A 323 10.86 -3.13 -24.72
N VAL A 324 10.09 -3.06 -25.78
CA VAL A 324 10.60 -2.94 -27.17
C VAL A 324 10.38 -1.54 -27.77
N ALA A 325 9.55 -0.72 -27.11
CA ALA A 325 9.24 0.63 -27.55
C ALA A 325 8.71 1.46 -26.38
N GLU A 326 8.89 2.78 -26.44
CA GLU A 326 8.26 3.73 -25.54
C GLU A 326 6.75 3.60 -25.58
N LYS A 327 6.12 3.62 -24.41
CA LYS A 327 4.66 3.66 -24.27
C LYS A 327 4.22 5.02 -23.76
N ARG A 328 3.12 5.54 -24.30
CA ARG A 328 2.57 6.83 -23.89
C ARG A 328 1.08 6.76 -23.62
N MET A 329 0.66 7.38 -22.55
CA MET A 329 -0.72 7.62 -22.20
C MET A 329 -0.93 9.12 -21.97
N ASN A 330 -1.95 9.69 -22.63
CA ASN A 330 -2.38 11.06 -22.39
C ASN A 330 -3.74 11.01 -21.70
N ALA A 331 -3.84 11.60 -20.52
CA ALA A 331 -5.03 11.60 -19.69
C ALA A 331 -5.54 13.03 -19.46
N GLU A 332 -6.85 13.21 -19.57
CA GLU A 332 -7.51 14.43 -19.14
C GLU A 332 -8.23 14.18 -17.82
N ALA A 333 -7.79 14.85 -16.74
CA ALA A 333 -8.32 14.64 -15.40
C ALA A 333 -8.52 15.98 -14.66
N GLU A 334 -9.33 15.94 -13.60
CA GLU A 334 -9.53 17.08 -12.70
C GLU A 334 -8.35 17.21 -11.72
N THR A 335 -7.16 17.36 -12.28
CA THR A 335 -5.90 17.49 -11.53
C THR A 335 -5.05 18.61 -12.12
N ASN A 336 -3.99 19.00 -11.41
CA ASN A 336 -2.97 19.85 -11.99
C ASN A 336 -2.26 19.08 -13.12
N PRO A 337 -1.84 19.78 -14.20
CA PRO A 337 -1.03 19.15 -15.23
C PRO A 337 0.23 18.55 -14.60
N GLN A 338 0.53 17.30 -14.98
CA GLN A 338 1.67 16.57 -14.43
C GLN A 338 2.17 15.53 -15.42
N VAL A 339 3.39 15.07 -15.22
CA VAL A 339 3.97 13.97 -15.97
C VAL A 339 4.54 12.93 -15.01
N GLU A 340 4.24 11.68 -15.28
CA GLU A 340 4.81 10.52 -14.62
C GLU A 340 5.54 9.65 -15.64
N ILE A 341 6.75 9.24 -15.32
CA ILE A 341 7.58 8.41 -16.18
C ILE A 341 8.03 7.19 -15.39
N LEU A 342 7.82 6.01 -15.94
CA LEU A 342 8.22 4.74 -15.35
C LEU A 342 9.24 4.03 -16.25
N TRP A 343 10.26 3.43 -15.65
CA TRP A 343 11.22 2.53 -16.31
C TRP A 343 11.20 1.17 -15.62
N LYS A 344 11.17 0.08 -16.38
CA LYS A 344 11.34 -1.26 -15.83
C LYS A 344 12.76 -1.40 -15.27
N THR A 345 12.86 -1.91 -14.06
CA THR A 345 14.12 -2.12 -13.35
C THR A 345 14.14 -3.50 -12.68
N VAL A 346 15.03 -3.68 -11.73
CA VAL A 346 15.29 -4.96 -11.09
C VAL A 346 14.51 -5.14 -9.79
N GLY A 347 14.29 -6.40 -9.45
CA GLY A 347 13.62 -6.78 -8.22
C GLY A 347 14.50 -6.65 -6.98
N PHE A 348 13.88 -6.95 -5.85
CA PHE A 348 14.48 -6.95 -4.52
C PHE A 348 15.70 -7.89 -4.45
N GLY A 349 16.78 -7.42 -3.81
CA GLY A 349 18.03 -8.19 -3.66
C GLY A 349 18.95 -8.20 -4.88
N HIS A 350 18.51 -7.70 -6.04
CA HIS A 350 19.39 -7.57 -7.20
C HIS A 350 20.51 -6.55 -6.94
N LYS A 351 21.73 -6.83 -7.42
CA LYS A 351 22.91 -5.98 -7.21
C LYS A 351 22.72 -4.52 -7.65
N ASP A 352 21.97 -4.28 -8.71
CA ASP A 352 21.74 -2.94 -9.27
C ASP A 352 20.70 -2.16 -8.48
N ASN A 353 19.86 -2.82 -7.65
CA ASN A 353 18.85 -2.15 -6.86
C ASN A 353 19.44 -1.06 -5.94
N TYR A 354 20.62 -1.30 -5.36
CA TYR A 354 21.27 -0.35 -4.45
C TYR A 354 21.78 0.90 -5.19
N ALA A 355 22.34 0.73 -6.38
CA ALA A 355 22.75 1.85 -7.23
C ALA A 355 21.53 2.65 -7.73
N LEU A 356 20.43 1.99 -8.07
CA LEU A 356 19.16 2.64 -8.44
C LEU A 356 18.52 3.40 -7.26
N GLN A 357 18.60 2.87 -6.04
CA GLN A 357 18.17 3.58 -4.84
C GLN A 357 18.98 4.85 -4.59
N ILE A 358 20.32 4.77 -4.73
CA ILE A 358 21.21 5.94 -4.64
C ILE A 358 20.85 6.96 -5.74
N LEU A 359 20.65 6.52 -6.98
CA LEU A 359 20.26 7.38 -8.10
C LEU A 359 18.91 8.07 -7.79
N GLY A 360 17.93 7.35 -7.28
CA GLY A 360 16.67 7.92 -6.84
C GLY A 360 16.86 9.04 -5.81
N GLN A 361 17.72 8.84 -4.81
CA GLN A 361 18.00 9.85 -3.78
C GLN A 361 18.79 11.06 -4.32
N ILE A 362 19.62 10.88 -5.33
CA ILE A 362 20.31 11.99 -6.03
C ILE A 362 19.30 12.88 -6.76
N LEU A 363 18.30 12.26 -7.40
CA LEU A 363 17.26 12.96 -8.13
C LEU A 363 16.19 13.57 -7.23
N ALA A 364 15.79 12.83 -6.18
CA ALA A 364 14.66 13.15 -5.31
C ALA A 364 14.98 14.20 -4.23
N ASN A 365 13.92 14.57 -3.48
CA ASN A 365 13.93 15.50 -2.35
C ASN A 365 14.24 16.96 -2.73
N ARG A 366 14.00 17.88 -1.77
CA ARG A 366 14.23 19.33 -1.97
C ARG A 366 15.70 19.69 -2.25
N THR A 367 16.63 18.80 -1.95
CA THR A 367 18.06 18.97 -2.22
C THR A 367 18.56 18.17 -3.41
N GLY A 368 17.69 17.39 -4.07
CA GLY A 368 17.99 16.57 -5.23
C GLY A 368 18.01 17.37 -6.52
N ARG A 369 18.50 16.73 -7.58
CA ARG A 369 18.72 17.39 -8.87
C ARG A 369 17.42 17.80 -9.55
N LEU A 370 16.35 16.97 -9.46
CA LEU A 370 15.06 17.31 -10.08
C LEU A 370 14.44 18.54 -9.43
N TYR A 371 14.35 18.59 -8.10
CA TYR A 371 13.77 19.73 -7.42
C TYR A 371 14.58 21.00 -7.68
N LYS A 372 15.91 20.93 -7.61
CA LYS A 372 16.78 22.07 -7.93
C LYS A 372 16.64 22.54 -9.38
N GLY A 373 16.66 21.60 -10.32
CA GLY A 373 16.60 21.91 -11.75
C GLY A 373 15.23 22.43 -12.18
N LEU A 374 14.16 21.71 -11.83
CA LEU A 374 12.83 21.97 -12.35
C LEU A 374 12.08 23.02 -11.53
N VAL A 375 12.20 22.98 -10.19
CA VAL A 375 11.42 23.85 -9.29
C VAL A 375 12.16 25.16 -8.97
N LEU A 376 13.43 25.07 -8.55
CA LEU A 376 14.16 26.26 -8.09
C LEU A 376 14.79 27.07 -9.22
N THR A 377 15.45 26.40 -10.19
CA THR A 377 16.23 27.06 -11.25
C THR A 377 15.35 27.41 -12.44
N ASN A 378 14.73 26.43 -13.07
CA ASN A 378 13.95 26.64 -14.29
C ASN A 378 12.49 27.04 -14.01
N LYS A 379 11.99 26.79 -12.79
CA LYS A 379 10.63 27.12 -12.34
C LYS A 379 9.51 26.57 -13.22
N ILE A 380 9.77 25.45 -13.90
CA ILE A 380 8.81 24.79 -14.82
C ILE A 380 7.91 23.79 -14.08
N ALA A 381 8.24 23.44 -12.83
CA ALA A 381 7.46 22.53 -12.00
C ALA A 381 7.23 23.14 -10.59
N THR A 382 6.12 22.76 -9.96
CA THR A 382 5.81 23.06 -8.55
C THR A 382 6.35 21.98 -7.64
N GLU A 383 6.38 20.74 -8.13
CA GLU A 383 6.87 19.56 -7.42
C GLU A 383 7.65 18.65 -8.38
N ALA A 384 8.65 17.94 -7.85
CA ALA A 384 9.37 16.92 -8.58
C ALA A 384 9.86 15.83 -7.64
N ALA A 385 9.66 14.57 -8.02
CA ALA A 385 10.05 13.39 -7.26
C ALA A 385 10.63 12.30 -8.17
N ALA A 386 11.40 11.40 -7.60
CA ALA A 386 11.88 10.19 -8.27
C ALA A 386 12.21 9.12 -7.25
N GLY A 387 12.22 7.85 -7.66
CA GLY A 387 12.59 6.76 -6.76
C GLY A 387 12.62 5.40 -7.42
N GLN A 388 13.34 4.48 -6.77
CA GLN A 388 13.37 3.06 -7.11
C GLN A 388 12.37 2.33 -6.23
N HIS A 389 11.51 1.56 -6.84
CA HIS A 389 10.59 0.62 -6.18
C HIS A 389 10.91 -0.80 -6.65
N ALA A 390 11.52 -1.60 -5.77
CA ALA A 390 11.85 -2.98 -6.04
C ALA A 390 10.87 -3.89 -5.31
N MET A 391 10.22 -4.77 -6.07
CA MET A 391 9.33 -5.82 -5.60
C MET A 391 10.03 -7.19 -5.76
N LYS A 392 9.41 -8.27 -5.37
CA LYS A 392 10.04 -9.60 -5.36
C LYS A 392 10.54 -10.04 -6.74
N TYR A 393 9.74 -9.89 -7.78
CA TYR A 393 10.04 -10.43 -9.12
C TYR A 393 10.53 -9.38 -10.12
N GLY A 394 10.38 -8.10 -9.83
CA GLY A 394 10.78 -7.01 -10.70
C GLY A 394 10.74 -5.68 -9.98
N GLY A 395 11.10 -4.62 -10.68
CA GLY A 395 11.06 -3.29 -10.10
C GLY A 395 10.72 -2.23 -11.14
N MET A 396 10.42 -1.05 -10.63
CA MET A 396 10.23 0.14 -11.44
C MET A 396 10.98 1.32 -10.83
N PHE A 397 11.51 2.17 -11.68
CA PHE A 397 11.95 3.49 -11.29
C PHE A 397 10.93 4.49 -11.78
N TYR A 398 10.51 5.40 -10.92
CA TYR A 398 9.58 6.47 -11.30
C TYR A 398 10.26 7.83 -11.25
N ALA A 399 9.84 8.73 -12.11
CA ALA A 399 10.08 10.16 -12.03
C ALA A 399 8.77 10.89 -12.28
N TYR A 400 8.52 11.93 -11.49
CA TYR A 400 7.28 12.70 -11.48
C TYR A 400 7.58 14.18 -11.44
N GLY A 401 6.72 14.98 -12.09
CA GLY A 401 6.73 16.42 -11.95
C GLY A 401 5.35 17.03 -12.16
N GLU A 402 4.93 17.89 -11.22
CA GLU A 402 3.74 18.73 -11.37
C GLU A 402 4.13 20.03 -12.08
N VAL A 403 3.36 20.41 -13.09
CA VAL A 403 3.67 21.53 -13.98
C VAL A 403 3.36 22.86 -13.30
N ALA A 404 4.29 23.82 -13.37
CA ALA A 404 4.07 25.19 -12.90
C ALA A 404 3.15 25.97 -13.84
N GLU A 405 2.54 27.04 -13.33
CA GLU A 405 1.68 27.90 -14.11
C GLU A 405 2.41 28.46 -15.35
N ASN A 406 1.71 28.53 -16.50
CA ASN A 406 2.23 28.96 -17.80
C ASN A 406 3.32 28.06 -18.41
N HIS A 407 3.49 26.83 -17.90
CA HIS A 407 4.39 25.82 -18.47
C HIS A 407 3.61 24.60 -18.98
N THR A 408 4.30 23.67 -19.61
CA THR A 408 3.71 22.49 -20.24
C THR A 408 4.29 21.19 -19.67
N PRO A 409 3.53 20.08 -19.69
CA PRO A 409 4.05 18.76 -19.31
C PRO A 409 5.32 18.38 -20.11
N ASP A 410 5.38 18.71 -21.38
CA ASP A 410 6.55 18.48 -22.24
C ASP A 410 7.83 19.18 -21.74
N GLU A 411 7.71 20.40 -21.17
CA GLU A 411 8.86 21.10 -20.61
C GLU A 411 9.38 20.39 -19.37
N VAL A 412 8.47 19.90 -18.50
CA VAL A 412 8.82 19.14 -17.31
C VAL A 412 9.41 17.79 -17.69
N GLU A 413 8.81 17.07 -18.63
CA GLU A 413 9.33 15.79 -19.14
C GLU A 413 10.75 15.93 -19.66
N ARG A 414 11.00 16.89 -20.55
CA ARG A 414 12.36 17.19 -21.05
C ARG A 414 13.30 17.63 -19.93
N GLY A 415 12.78 18.32 -18.92
CA GLY A 415 13.54 18.70 -17.74
C GLY A 415 14.03 17.48 -16.96
N ILE A 416 13.17 16.48 -16.76
CA ILE A 416 13.51 15.20 -16.10
C ILE A 416 14.60 14.48 -16.91
N TYR A 417 14.44 14.37 -18.24
CA TYR A 417 15.43 13.69 -19.08
C TYR A 417 16.79 14.38 -19.02
N ARG A 418 16.86 15.70 -19.07
CA ARG A 418 18.13 16.44 -18.94
C ARG A 418 18.89 16.11 -17.65
N GLU A 419 18.20 15.94 -16.53
CA GLU A 419 18.86 15.57 -15.27
C GLU A 419 19.33 14.11 -15.26
N ILE A 420 18.60 13.20 -15.92
CA ILE A 420 19.00 11.81 -16.13
C ILE A 420 20.20 11.72 -17.08
N GLU A 421 20.16 12.44 -18.19
CA GLU A 421 21.25 12.51 -19.19
C GLU A 421 22.57 12.97 -18.57
N LYS A 422 22.53 13.93 -17.63
CA LYS A 422 23.73 14.32 -16.85
C LYS A 422 24.32 13.16 -16.04
N LEU A 423 23.47 12.30 -15.50
CA LEU A 423 23.90 11.11 -14.75
C LEU A 423 24.41 9.99 -15.67
N GLN A 424 23.99 9.99 -16.93
CA GLN A 424 24.52 9.09 -17.96
C GLN A 424 25.86 9.60 -18.53
N ALA A 425 25.99 10.91 -18.74
CA ALA A 425 27.18 11.51 -19.31
C ALA A 425 28.37 11.49 -18.32
N ASP A 426 28.13 11.93 -17.10
CA ASP A 426 29.17 12.16 -16.10
C ASP A 426 28.94 11.36 -14.82
N GLU A 427 30.03 10.94 -14.19
CA GLU A 427 29.97 10.36 -12.86
C GLU A 427 29.52 11.39 -11.82
N VAL A 428 28.77 10.91 -10.82
CA VAL A 428 28.31 11.74 -9.71
C VAL A 428 29.51 12.23 -8.89
N PRO A 429 29.60 13.55 -8.58
CA PRO A 429 30.65 14.07 -7.72
C PRO A 429 30.71 13.33 -6.37
N SER A 430 31.91 13.00 -5.92
CA SER A 430 32.12 12.22 -4.70
C SER A 430 31.43 12.82 -3.46
N LYS A 431 31.41 14.15 -3.35
CA LYS A 431 30.72 14.88 -2.27
C LYS A 431 29.20 14.67 -2.31
N GLU A 432 28.59 14.65 -3.49
CA GLU A 432 27.15 14.42 -3.68
C GLU A 432 26.80 12.96 -3.34
N LEU A 433 27.57 12.02 -3.85
CA LEU A 433 27.40 10.59 -3.56
C LEU A 433 27.52 10.32 -2.05
N GLN A 434 28.56 10.86 -1.40
CA GLN A 434 28.77 10.67 0.03
C GLN A 434 27.64 11.27 0.88
N LYS A 435 27.13 12.44 0.50
CA LYS A 435 25.96 13.04 1.15
C LYS A 435 24.74 12.10 1.11
N VAL A 436 24.46 11.51 -0.06
CA VAL A 436 23.32 10.60 -0.21
C VAL A 436 23.52 9.33 0.62
N LYS A 437 24.72 8.74 0.60
CA LYS A 437 25.05 7.58 1.45
C LYS A 437 24.87 7.86 2.94
N ASN A 438 25.29 9.03 3.40
CA ASN A 438 25.12 9.45 4.80
C ASN A 438 23.64 9.63 5.16
N ASN A 439 22.84 10.20 4.27
CA ASN A 439 21.39 10.32 4.46
C ASN A 439 20.72 8.94 4.55
N PHE A 440 21.18 8.00 3.72
CA PHE A 440 20.70 6.62 3.77
C PHE A 440 21.03 5.96 5.10
N ALA A 441 22.28 6.05 5.56
CA ALA A 441 22.70 5.50 6.85
C ALA A 441 21.89 6.10 8.01
N ALA A 442 21.65 7.42 8.01
CA ALA A 442 20.83 8.08 9.01
C ALA A 442 19.36 7.65 8.96
N ALA A 443 18.81 7.38 7.77
CA ALA A 443 17.46 6.86 7.60
C ALA A 443 17.34 5.43 8.12
N GLU A 444 18.30 4.55 7.80
CA GLU A 444 18.33 3.18 8.31
C GLU A 444 18.40 3.15 9.85
N TYR A 445 19.24 3.97 10.45
CA TYR A 445 19.29 4.08 11.92
C TYR A 445 17.93 4.45 12.53
N ARG A 446 17.22 5.45 11.96
CA ARG A 446 15.90 5.86 12.44
C ARG A 446 14.85 4.76 12.33
N LYS A 447 14.96 3.89 11.33
CA LYS A 447 14.04 2.76 11.17
C LYS A 447 14.19 1.70 12.29
N LEU A 448 15.27 1.72 13.07
CA LEU A 448 15.50 0.82 14.19
C LEU A 448 15.05 1.42 15.54
N SER A 449 14.39 2.56 15.54
CA SER A 449 14.04 3.34 16.76
C SER A 449 12.93 2.73 17.61
N SER A 450 12.08 1.86 17.06
CA SER A 450 10.99 1.22 17.80
C SER A 450 10.75 -0.22 17.37
N ASN A 451 10.14 -1.02 18.25
CA ASN A 451 9.80 -2.40 17.96
C ASN A 451 8.91 -2.53 16.71
N MET A 452 7.90 -1.66 16.57
CA MET A 452 7.02 -1.64 15.41
C MET A 452 7.76 -1.27 14.12
N ALA A 453 8.68 -0.31 14.15
CA ALA A 453 9.44 0.08 12.97
C ALA A 453 10.36 -1.06 12.48
N ILE A 454 10.97 -1.80 13.41
CA ILE A 454 11.79 -2.98 13.08
C ILE A 454 10.90 -4.11 12.54
N LEU A 455 9.77 -4.39 13.19
CA LEU A 455 8.80 -5.38 12.74
C LEU A 455 8.38 -5.12 11.29
N GLN A 456 7.99 -3.89 10.96
CA GLN A 456 7.57 -3.51 9.61
C GLN A 456 8.69 -3.67 8.57
N GLN A 457 9.95 -3.46 8.95
CA GLN A 457 11.06 -3.72 8.05
C GLN A 457 11.26 -5.22 7.84
N LEU A 458 11.23 -6.03 8.91
CA LEU A 458 11.32 -7.49 8.81
C LEU A 458 10.19 -8.05 7.94
N ILE A 459 8.96 -7.57 8.13
CA ILE A 459 7.82 -7.91 7.28
C ILE A 459 8.13 -7.64 5.81
N ARG A 460 8.58 -6.44 5.47
CA ARG A 460 8.86 -6.05 4.09
C ARG A 460 10.02 -6.79 3.47
N THR A 461 11.12 -6.96 4.21
CA THR A 461 12.30 -7.65 3.69
C THR A 461 12.06 -9.14 3.54
N ASP A 462 11.37 -9.77 4.49
CA ASP A 462 11.01 -11.18 4.43
C ASP A 462 9.97 -11.45 3.33
N GLY A 463 8.93 -10.64 3.25
CA GLY A 463 7.88 -10.76 2.24
C GLY A 463 8.39 -10.60 0.80
N ASN A 464 9.41 -9.75 0.58
CA ASN A 464 10.08 -9.60 -0.71
C ASN A 464 11.18 -10.64 -0.97
N GLY A 465 11.47 -11.53 -0.02
CA GLY A 465 12.35 -12.68 -0.27
C GLY A 465 13.31 -13.05 0.83
N ARG A 466 13.89 -12.10 1.57
CA ARG A 466 14.85 -12.43 2.62
C ARG A 466 14.98 -11.32 3.69
N TRP A 467 14.68 -11.68 4.92
CA TRP A 467 14.73 -10.77 6.06
C TRP A 467 16.17 -10.25 6.35
N GLN A 468 17.22 -11.02 6.02
CA GLN A 468 18.63 -10.67 6.26
C GLN A 468 19.02 -9.33 5.63
N GLU A 469 18.26 -8.89 4.64
CA GLU A 469 18.49 -7.60 3.97
C GLU A 469 18.42 -6.40 4.94
N ILE A 470 17.69 -6.50 6.05
CA ILE A 470 17.69 -5.47 7.12
C ILE A 470 19.10 -5.18 7.64
N ASN A 471 19.99 -6.19 7.63
CA ASN A 471 21.38 -6.10 8.10
C ASN A 471 22.40 -5.88 6.97
N GLU A 472 22.03 -6.16 5.73
CA GLU A 472 22.96 -6.16 4.60
C GLU A 472 22.85 -4.91 3.73
N ALA A 473 21.65 -4.34 3.61
CA ALA A 473 21.38 -3.22 2.71
C ALA A 473 22.27 -2.01 2.95
N GLY A 474 22.53 -1.67 4.21
CA GLY A 474 23.39 -0.55 4.58
C GLY A 474 24.81 -0.69 4.02
N ALA A 475 25.43 -1.85 4.16
CA ALA A 475 26.78 -2.12 3.64
C ALA A 475 26.79 -2.10 2.09
N LYS A 476 25.77 -2.69 1.46
CA LYS A 476 25.63 -2.71 -0.02
C LYS A 476 25.46 -1.30 -0.58
N ILE A 477 24.66 -0.45 0.07
CA ILE A 477 24.51 0.98 -0.28
C ILE A 477 25.85 1.72 -0.13
N GLN A 478 26.59 1.50 0.95
CA GLN A 478 27.90 2.15 1.16
C GLN A 478 28.93 1.71 0.11
N ALA A 479 28.84 0.51 -0.43
CA ALA A 479 29.72 -0.02 -1.46
C ALA A 479 29.45 0.56 -2.87
N VAL A 480 28.29 1.16 -3.13
CA VAL A 480 27.95 1.72 -4.45
C VAL A 480 28.96 2.79 -4.85
N THR A 481 29.49 2.72 -6.06
CA THR A 481 30.44 3.69 -6.64
C THR A 481 29.73 4.70 -7.55
N ALA A 482 30.41 5.81 -7.90
CA ALA A 482 29.90 6.76 -8.89
C ALA A 482 29.75 6.11 -10.28
N ALA A 483 30.68 5.21 -10.62
CA ALA A 483 30.60 4.41 -11.85
C ALA A 483 29.38 3.46 -11.86
N ASP A 484 28.98 2.89 -10.72
CA ASP A 484 27.76 2.07 -10.62
C ASP A 484 26.50 2.91 -10.89
N VAL A 485 26.42 4.13 -10.33
CA VAL A 485 25.29 5.05 -10.57
C VAL A 485 25.20 5.41 -12.04
N GLN A 486 26.33 5.75 -12.68
CA GLN A 486 26.38 6.05 -14.12
C GLN A 486 25.99 4.83 -14.96
N ARG A 487 26.50 3.66 -14.63
CA ARG A 487 26.20 2.40 -15.33
C ARG A 487 24.71 2.09 -15.29
N VAL A 488 24.06 2.13 -14.11
CA VAL A 488 22.60 1.87 -14.02
C VAL A 488 21.79 2.94 -14.73
N ALA A 489 22.25 4.22 -14.71
CA ALA A 489 21.62 5.28 -15.47
C ALA A 489 21.62 4.98 -16.99
N LYS A 490 22.74 4.52 -17.54
CA LYS A 490 22.85 4.10 -18.94
C LYS A 490 22.06 2.84 -19.26
N THR A 491 22.01 1.88 -18.33
CA THR A 491 21.37 0.58 -18.57
C THR A 491 19.85 0.68 -18.59
N TYR A 492 19.24 1.40 -17.65
CA TYR A 492 17.80 1.34 -17.43
C TYR A 492 17.03 2.54 -18.01
N PHE A 493 17.65 3.73 -18.10
CA PHE A 493 16.95 4.95 -18.52
C PHE A 493 17.10 5.24 -20.02
N ASN A 494 16.76 4.27 -20.84
CA ASN A 494 16.68 4.42 -22.28
C ASN A 494 15.22 4.66 -22.73
N LYS A 495 15.05 5.10 -23.99
CA LYS A 495 13.75 5.47 -24.54
C LYS A 495 12.81 4.25 -24.64
N GLU A 496 13.33 3.12 -25.05
CA GLU A 496 12.54 1.90 -25.28
C GLU A 496 11.95 1.37 -23.97
N ASN A 497 12.67 1.52 -22.85
CA ASN A 497 12.30 1.00 -21.54
C ASN A 497 11.31 1.90 -20.76
N ARG A 498 10.95 3.07 -21.29
CA ARG A 498 10.12 4.01 -20.55
C ARG A 498 8.64 3.94 -20.94
N SER A 499 7.80 4.16 -19.95
CA SER A 499 6.39 4.47 -20.12
C SER A 499 6.11 5.86 -19.56
N VAL A 500 5.35 6.68 -20.27
CA VAL A 500 5.07 8.08 -19.92
C VAL A 500 3.57 8.27 -19.81
N CYS A 501 3.11 8.81 -18.70
CA CYS A 501 1.74 9.30 -18.52
C CYS A 501 1.76 10.82 -18.39
N THR A 502 1.06 11.50 -19.28
CA THR A 502 0.87 12.94 -19.23
C THR A 502 -0.56 13.25 -18.84
N TYR A 503 -0.72 14.02 -17.77
CA TYR A 503 -2.03 14.51 -17.35
C TYR A 503 -2.17 15.97 -17.77
N THR A 504 -3.28 16.26 -18.45
CA THR A 504 -3.74 17.62 -18.72
C THR A 504 -5.01 17.89 -17.91
N ARG A 505 -5.21 19.15 -17.55
CA ARG A 505 -6.44 19.53 -16.84
C ARG A 505 -7.62 19.40 -17.80
N LYS A 506 -8.65 18.66 -17.38
CA LYS A 506 -9.89 18.51 -18.14
C LYS A 506 -10.52 19.87 -18.38
N ALA A 507 -10.77 20.21 -19.65
CA ALA A 507 -11.48 21.43 -20.02
C ALA A 507 -12.90 21.38 -19.44
N GLY A 508 -13.27 22.35 -18.58
CA GLY A 508 -14.55 22.39 -17.87
C GLY A 508 -14.53 21.79 -16.46
N GLY A 509 -13.45 21.15 -16.03
CA GLY A 509 -13.14 20.96 -14.60
C GLY A 509 -12.93 22.35 -14.00
N ALA A 510 -13.63 22.67 -12.91
CA ALA A 510 -13.77 23.99 -12.36
C ALA A 510 -12.44 24.78 -12.46
N GLY A 511 -12.43 25.80 -13.30
CA GLY A 511 -11.52 26.91 -13.12
C GLY A 511 -11.52 27.28 -11.65
N GLU A 512 -10.44 27.84 -11.13
CA GLU A 512 -10.39 28.25 -9.72
C GLU A 512 -11.75 28.79 -9.32
N ASP A 513 -12.40 28.08 -8.40
CA ASP A 513 -13.77 28.39 -7.99
C ASP A 513 -13.87 29.91 -7.79
N PRO A 514 -14.70 30.65 -8.53
CA PRO A 514 -14.75 32.12 -8.42
C PRO A 514 -14.87 32.60 -6.99
N ASP A 515 -15.50 31.79 -6.12
CA ASP A 515 -15.66 32.08 -4.70
C ASP A 515 -14.35 31.90 -3.89
N LEU A 516 -13.34 31.26 -4.48
CA LEU A 516 -12.01 31.08 -3.88
C LEU A 516 -10.95 32.03 -4.45
N ALA A 517 -11.22 32.70 -5.58
CA ALA A 517 -10.23 33.49 -6.31
C ALA A 517 -9.52 34.54 -5.44
N ASN A 518 -10.25 35.19 -4.54
CA ASN A 518 -9.76 36.27 -3.67
C ASN A 518 -9.32 35.80 -2.27
N LEU A 519 -9.23 34.49 -2.02
CA LEU A 519 -8.84 33.93 -0.73
C LEU A 519 -7.34 33.67 -0.67
N THR A 520 -6.74 33.81 0.54
CA THR A 520 -5.33 33.41 0.76
C THR A 520 -5.17 31.89 0.64
N PRO A 521 -3.95 31.37 0.45
CA PRO A 521 -3.70 29.92 0.40
C PRO A 521 -4.24 29.17 1.62
N GLU A 522 -4.10 29.73 2.82
CA GLU A 522 -4.58 29.17 4.08
C GLU A 522 -6.11 29.13 4.11
N GLN A 523 -6.76 30.22 3.67
CA GLN A 523 -8.22 30.31 3.56
C GLN A 523 -8.77 29.32 2.54
N LYS A 524 -8.11 29.16 1.37
CA LYS A 524 -8.46 28.16 0.35
C LYS A 524 -8.37 26.75 0.90
N GLN A 525 -7.31 26.44 1.65
CA GLN A 525 -7.14 25.15 2.29
C GLN A 525 -8.23 24.89 3.33
N PHE A 526 -8.57 25.86 4.15
CA PHE A 526 -9.65 25.77 5.14
C PHE A 526 -11.00 25.48 4.45
N VAL A 527 -11.35 26.19 3.37
CA VAL A 527 -12.59 25.97 2.62
C VAL A 527 -12.62 24.56 2.05
N LYS A 528 -11.53 24.09 1.40
CA LYS A 528 -11.42 22.74 0.85
C LYS A 528 -11.60 21.65 1.92
N GLN A 529 -10.96 21.78 3.07
CA GLN A 529 -11.09 20.82 4.18
C GLN A 529 -12.52 20.79 4.74
N THR A 530 -13.12 21.95 4.93
CA THR A 530 -14.45 22.07 5.53
C THR A 530 -15.55 21.58 4.58
N THR A 531 -15.39 21.77 3.26
CA THR A 531 -16.37 21.40 2.24
C THR A 531 -16.09 20.05 1.57
N GLY A 532 -14.98 19.40 1.88
CA GLY A 532 -14.54 18.16 1.24
C GLY A 532 -15.53 16.99 1.30
N LYS A 533 -16.42 16.97 2.30
CA LYS A 533 -17.49 15.97 2.43
C LYS A 533 -18.86 16.44 1.95
N LEU A 534 -18.95 17.65 1.43
CA LEU A 534 -20.23 18.28 1.09
C LEU A 534 -20.91 17.58 -0.10
N ALA A 535 -20.13 17.17 -1.10
CA ALA A 535 -20.63 16.49 -2.29
C ALA A 535 -21.29 15.14 -1.94
N SER A 536 -20.80 14.43 -0.93
CA SER A 536 -21.36 13.16 -0.45
C SER A 536 -22.49 13.32 0.57
N ALA A 537 -22.79 14.53 1.02
CA ALA A 537 -23.85 14.79 1.97
C ALA A 537 -25.23 14.68 1.28
N THR A 538 -26.09 13.80 1.78
CA THR A 538 -27.42 13.50 1.21
C THR A 538 -28.59 13.92 2.11
N ASP A 539 -28.31 14.35 3.36
CA ASP A 539 -29.31 14.71 4.35
C ASP A 539 -29.47 16.24 4.44
N PRO A 540 -30.54 16.83 3.87
CA PRO A 540 -30.75 18.29 3.90
C PRO A 540 -30.94 18.86 5.32
N ALA A 541 -31.49 18.06 6.25
CA ALA A 541 -31.71 18.55 7.63
C ALA A 541 -30.39 18.75 8.37
N LYS A 542 -29.43 17.85 8.17
CA LYS A 542 -28.05 17.98 8.73
C LYS A 542 -27.31 19.15 8.10
N LEU A 543 -27.47 19.38 6.81
CA LEU A 543 -26.86 20.53 6.13
C LEU A 543 -27.44 21.86 6.62
N THR A 544 -28.76 21.94 6.84
CA THR A 544 -29.41 23.12 7.40
C THR A 544 -28.94 23.40 8.83
N ALA A 545 -28.79 22.36 9.65
CA ALA A 545 -28.23 22.52 11.01
C ALA A 545 -26.76 22.97 10.98
N SER A 546 -25.98 22.50 10.00
CA SER A 546 -24.58 22.95 9.80
C SER A 546 -24.52 24.40 9.33
N LEU A 547 -25.45 24.82 8.48
CA LEU A 547 -25.58 26.20 8.01
C LEU A 547 -25.87 27.15 9.17
N ALA A 548 -26.80 26.82 10.05
CA ALA A 548 -27.12 27.64 11.23
C ALA A 548 -25.92 27.80 12.18
N ARG A 549 -25.12 26.73 12.38
CA ARG A 549 -23.86 26.82 13.17
C ARG A 549 -22.82 27.69 12.48
N LEU A 550 -22.71 27.60 11.16
CA LEU A 550 -21.79 28.42 10.39
C LEU A 550 -22.16 29.90 10.44
N GLU A 551 -23.45 30.23 10.43
CA GLU A 551 -23.94 31.62 10.61
C GLU A 551 -23.65 32.18 11.99
N ALA A 552 -23.78 31.38 13.04
CA ALA A 552 -23.36 31.77 14.37
C ALA A 552 -21.84 32.03 14.44
N ASN A 553 -21.02 31.14 13.86
CA ASN A 553 -19.57 31.29 13.81
C ASN A 553 -19.14 32.53 12.98
N LEU A 554 -19.89 32.91 11.95
CA LEU A 554 -19.62 34.11 11.14
C LEU A 554 -19.78 35.39 11.94
N ALA A 555 -20.70 35.44 12.92
CA ALA A 555 -20.90 36.62 13.78
C ALA A 555 -19.69 36.90 14.69
N ASP A 556 -19.02 35.84 15.14
CA ASP A 556 -17.87 35.94 16.07
C ASP A 556 -16.50 35.80 15.35
N ALA A 557 -16.51 35.69 14.02
CA ALA A 557 -15.29 35.46 13.24
C ALA A 557 -14.42 36.73 13.13
N THR A 558 -13.09 36.51 13.11
CA THR A 558 -12.12 37.59 12.80
C THR A 558 -12.29 38.04 11.35
N GLU A 559 -11.98 39.31 11.07
CA GLU A 559 -12.04 39.88 9.72
C GLU A 559 -11.24 39.05 8.69
N GLU A 560 -10.13 38.43 9.13
CA GLU A 560 -9.30 37.55 8.31
C GLU A 560 -10.02 36.27 7.91
N MET A 561 -10.83 35.67 8.77
CA MET A 561 -11.51 34.37 8.48
C MET A 561 -12.90 34.53 7.86
N LYS A 562 -13.52 35.70 7.94
CA LYS A 562 -14.84 35.96 7.36
C LYS A 562 -14.96 35.57 5.88
N PRO A 563 -13.99 35.91 4.98
CA PRO A 563 -14.10 35.56 3.57
C PRO A 563 -14.15 34.02 3.34
N ALA A 564 -13.37 33.24 4.08
CA ALA A 564 -13.34 31.80 3.99
C ALA A 564 -14.67 31.17 4.49
N LEU A 565 -15.20 31.67 5.61
CA LEU A 565 -16.47 31.19 6.15
C LEU A 565 -17.67 31.55 5.24
N LEU A 566 -17.64 32.69 4.56
CA LEU A 566 -18.65 33.07 3.57
C LEU A 566 -18.60 32.14 2.34
N ALA A 567 -17.41 31.76 1.88
CA ALA A 567 -17.26 30.79 0.79
C ALA A 567 -17.79 29.39 1.19
N VAL A 568 -17.53 28.95 2.43
CA VAL A 568 -18.11 27.70 2.97
C VAL A 568 -19.63 27.78 3.01
N LYS A 569 -20.20 28.90 3.53
CA LYS A 569 -21.64 29.12 3.60
C LYS A 569 -22.29 28.97 2.23
N LYS A 570 -21.78 29.67 1.23
CA LYS A 570 -22.30 29.63 -0.15
C LYS A 570 -22.33 28.21 -0.74
N LYS A 571 -21.28 27.41 -0.48
CA LYS A 571 -21.22 26.01 -0.93
C LYS A 571 -22.25 25.12 -0.21
N VAL A 572 -22.47 25.31 1.09
CA VAL A 572 -23.48 24.57 1.84
C VAL A 572 -24.89 24.91 1.34
N GLU A 573 -25.17 26.19 1.11
CA GLU A 573 -26.45 26.66 0.54
C GLU A 573 -26.71 26.08 -0.86
N ALA A 574 -25.70 26.09 -1.73
CA ALA A 574 -25.78 25.48 -3.06
C ALA A 574 -26.13 23.98 -2.99
N ARG A 575 -25.48 23.24 -2.08
CA ARG A 575 -25.76 21.81 -1.89
C ARG A 575 -27.18 21.54 -1.38
N ILE A 576 -27.68 22.35 -0.46
CA ILE A 576 -29.08 22.25 0.01
C ILE A 576 -30.05 22.48 -1.17
N ALA A 577 -29.78 23.48 -2.01
CA ALA A 577 -30.60 23.77 -3.19
C ALA A 577 -30.60 22.62 -4.22
N GLU A 578 -29.44 22.02 -4.49
CA GLU A 578 -29.33 20.83 -5.34
C GLU A 578 -30.17 19.65 -4.84
N LEU A 579 -30.07 19.35 -3.54
CA LEU A 579 -30.83 18.25 -2.93
C LEU A 579 -32.35 18.53 -2.91
N ALA A 580 -32.76 19.80 -2.83
CA ALA A 580 -34.14 20.20 -2.92
C ALA A 580 -34.68 20.08 -4.38
N ALA A 581 -33.83 20.39 -5.37
CA ALA A 581 -34.18 20.26 -6.79
C ALA A 581 -34.27 18.78 -7.22
N ALA A 582 -33.41 17.91 -6.68
CA ALA A 582 -33.42 16.47 -6.97
C ALA A 582 -34.64 15.71 -6.37
N LYS A 583 -35.42 16.34 -5.49
CA LYS A 583 -36.66 15.78 -4.90
C LYS A 583 -37.94 16.20 -5.65
N LYS A 584 -37.84 17.09 -6.63
CA LYS A 584 -38.91 17.48 -7.55
C LYS A 584 -38.79 16.67 -8.85
#